data_a31181edeb9219005bb3eb5c6b9bf921
#
_entry.id   a31181edeb9219005bb3eb5c6b9bf921
#
_cell.length_a   1.000
_cell.length_b   1.000
_cell.length_c   1.000
_cell.angle_alpha   90.00
_cell.angle_beta   90.00
_cell.angle_gamma   90.00
#
_symmetry.space_group_name_H-M   'P 1'
#
loop_
_entity.id
_entity.type
_entity.pdbx_description
1 polymer ?
#
loop_
_entity_poly.entity_id
_entity_poly.type
_entity_poly.pdbx_seq_one_letter_code
_entity_poly.pdbx_strand_id
1 'polypeptide(L)'
;PDENLLTAVLNSIPYDIRDVNVTMGLPMSGSLFYDMMSHVASIQMHAVFRKGQWFFYHKPVWDLFSNDVFRKASDEKTEDIVSEIRKEAGYYIPMEKLSGSPLMDTVFRVSVTDPKSASASQISAFAEYLKEVVRTVAPLVSDDPGMAVEMEFAKEYHKGLTMIGDCLFGSGKKRGLLPSTFVRLLAQMLGTVSVPFRGEPLKGL
;
A
#
# COMPACT_ATOMS: atom_id res chain seq x y z
N PRO A 1 -13.99 -15.46 -3.26
CA PRO A 1 -15.36 -15.92 -3.46
C PRO A 1 -15.98 -15.09 -4.55
N ASP A 2 -16.62 -15.78 -5.49
CA ASP A 2 -17.21 -15.15 -6.65
C ASP A 2 -18.54 -14.53 -6.21
N GLU A 3 -18.69 -13.21 -6.25
CA GLU A 3 -19.92 -12.50 -5.88
C GLU A 3 -21.14 -13.01 -6.66
N ASN A 4 -20.89 -13.54 -7.86
CA ASN A 4 -21.92 -14.13 -8.71
C ASN A 4 -22.53 -15.44 -8.14
N LEU A 5 -21.82 -16.11 -7.23
CA LEU A 5 -22.31 -17.33 -6.59
C LEU A 5 -23.18 -17.07 -5.35
N LEU A 6 -23.10 -15.87 -4.76
CA LEU A 6 -23.81 -15.52 -3.52
C LEU A 6 -25.34 -15.74 -3.69
N THR A 7 -25.92 -15.20 -4.75
CA THR A 7 -27.36 -15.33 -5.02
C THR A 7 -27.79 -16.80 -5.21
N ALA A 8 -26.96 -17.60 -5.89
CA ALA A 8 -27.24 -19.01 -6.08
C ALA A 8 -27.16 -19.81 -4.76
N VAL A 9 -26.16 -19.48 -3.91
CA VAL A 9 -26.01 -20.09 -2.58
C VAL A 9 -27.19 -19.70 -1.67
N LEU A 10 -27.55 -18.40 -1.61
CA LEU A 10 -28.67 -17.95 -0.80
C LEU A 10 -30.01 -18.62 -1.22
N ASN A 11 -30.23 -18.78 -2.52
CA ASN A 11 -31.42 -19.43 -3.04
C ASN A 11 -31.44 -20.95 -2.80
N SER A 12 -30.31 -21.56 -2.46
CA SER A 12 -30.22 -23.01 -2.14
C SER A 12 -30.35 -23.31 -0.64
N ILE A 13 -30.44 -22.28 0.20
CA ILE A 13 -30.60 -22.47 1.65
C ILE A 13 -32.03 -22.90 1.96
N PRO A 14 -32.21 -23.98 2.74
CA PRO A 14 -33.54 -24.43 3.16
C PRO A 14 -34.31 -23.36 3.96
N TYR A 15 -35.62 -23.25 3.74
CA TYR A 15 -36.51 -22.26 4.37
C TYR A 15 -36.64 -22.36 5.90
N ASP A 16 -36.18 -23.44 6.50
CA ASP A 16 -36.14 -23.65 7.96
C ASP A 16 -34.94 -22.97 8.65
N ILE A 17 -33.96 -22.53 7.86
CA ILE A 17 -32.80 -21.76 8.36
C ILE A 17 -33.18 -20.31 8.43
N ARG A 18 -33.37 -19.77 9.66
CA ARG A 18 -33.84 -18.40 9.91
C ARG A 18 -32.75 -17.35 9.96
N ASP A 19 -31.52 -17.75 10.26
CA ASP A 19 -30.39 -16.84 10.40
C ASP A 19 -29.24 -17.31 9.52
N VAL A 20 -28.88 -16.50 8.54
CA VAL A 20 -27.75 -16.76 7.64
C VAL A 20 -26.73 -15.65 7.83
N ASN A 21 -25.54 -16.01 8.29
CA ASN A 21 -24.42 -15.08 8.36
C ASN A 21 -23.57 -15.20 7.08
N VAL A 22 -23.65 -14.20 6.22
CA VAL A 22 -22.83 -14.13 5.00
C VAL A 22 -21.62 -13.26 5.28
N THR A 23 -20.45 -13.90 5.47
CA THR A 23 -19.19 -13.19 5.62
C THR A 23 -18.52 -13.10 4.25
N MET A 24 -18.61 -11.94 3.62
CA MET A 24 -17.86 -11.64 2.41
C MET A 24 -16.52 -11.00 2.78
N GLY A 25 -15.44 -11.50 2.19
CA GLY A 25 -14.13 -10.86 2.32
C GLY A 25 -14.01 -9.67 1.38
N LEU A 26 -13.52 -8.55 1.89
CA LEU A 26 -13.12 -7.41 1.07
C LEU A 26 -11.77 -7.71 0.42
N PRO A 27 -11.64 -7.61 -0.91
CA PRO A 27 -10.37 -7.87 -1.59
C PRO A 27 -9.36 -6.77 -1.29
N MET A 28 -8.09 -7.14 -1.08
CA MET A 28 -6.98 -6.22 -0.85
C MET A 28 -6.88 -5.16 -1.96
N SER A 29 -7.09 -5.54 -3.21
CA SER A 29 -6.98 -4.66 -4.37
C SER A 29 -7.98 -3.49 -4.39
N GLY A 30 -9.02 -3.57 -3.58
CA GLY A 30 -10.03 -2.49 -3.44
C GLY A 30 -9.79 -1.59 -2.23
N SER A 31 -8.73 -1.81 -1.43
CA SER A 31 -8.47 -1.01 -0.24
C SER A 31 -7.71 0.28 -0.55
N LEU A 32 -8.02 1.34 0.19
CA LEU A 32 -7.30 2.61 0.11
C LEU A 32 -5.85 2.47 0.57
N PHE A 33 -5.58 1.57 1.54
CA PHE A 33 -4.24 1.29 2.00
C PHE A 33 -3.38 0.63 0.91
N TYR A 34 -3.93 -0.34 0.17
CA TYR A 34 -3.24 -0.97 -0.96
C TYR A 34 -2.94 0.04 -2.07
N ASP A 35 -3.92 0.91 -2.37
CA ASP A 35 -3.77 1.97 -3.35
C ASP A 35 -2.66 2.95 -2.94
N MET A 36 -2.65 3.41 -1.69
CA MET A 36 -1.58 4.23 -1.12
C MET A 36 -0.20 3.58 -1.31
N MET A 37 -0.05 2.30 -0.95
CA MET A 37 1.23 1.59 -1.08
C MET A 37 1.63 1.38 -2.56
N SER A 38 0.66 1.28 -3.46
CA SER A 38 0.91 1.22 -4.91
C SER A 38 1.48 2.54 -5.43
N HIS A 39 0.97 3.68 -4.96
CA HIS A 39 1.55 5.00 -5.26
C HIS A 39 2.95 5.14 -4.70
N VAL A 40 3.20 4.71 -3.45
CA VAL A 40 4.54 4.72 -2.84
C VAL A 40 5.53 3.88 -3.68
N ALA A 41 5.14 2.68 -4.10
CA ALA A 41 5.98 1.86 -4.97
C ALA A 41 6.22 2.54 -6.33
N SER A 42 5.20 3.16 -6.92
CA SER A 42 5.31 3.89 -8.19
C SER A 42 6.24 5.10 -8.09
N ILE A 43 6.23 5.85 -6.98
CA ILE A 43 7.16 6.95 -6.71
C ILE A 43 8.60 6.45 -6.79
N GLN A 44 8.92 5.31 -6.18
CA GLN A 44 10.26 4.72 -6.20
C GLN A 44 10.68 4.26 -7.59
N MET A 45 9.76 3.70 -8.37
CA MET A 45 10.04 3.24 -9.74
C MET A 45 10.34 4.40 -10.72
N HIS A 46 9.83 5.58 -10.45
CA HIS A 46 9.96 6.76 -11.31
C HIS A 46 10.89 7.83 -10.73
N ALA A 47 11.62 7.50 -9.64
CA ALA A 47 12.65 8.38 -9.09
C ALA A 47 13.81 8.52 -10.07
N VAL A 48 14.32 9.75 -10.24
CA VAL A 48 15.44 10.05 -11.13
C VAL A 48 16.50 10.88 -10.42
N PHE A 49 17.76 10.52 -10.65
CA PHE A 49 18.89 11.30 -10.14
C PHE A 49 19.42 12.23 -11.24
N ARG A 50 19.41 13.55 -11.00
CA ARG A 50 19.87 14.57 -11.94
C ARG A 50 20.55 15.72 -11.19
N LYS A 51 21.63 16.24 -11.73
CA LYS A 51 22.34 17.42 -11.18
C LYS A 51 22.69 17.29 -9.69
N GLY A 52 23.06 16.09 -9.23
CA GLY A 52 23.47 15.84 -7.86
C GLY A 52 22.34 15.64 -6.85
N GLN A 53 21.08 15.60 -7.28
CA GLN A 53 19.94 15.42 -6.38
C GLN A 53 18.89 14.48 -6.97
N TRP A 54 18.01 13.95 -6.12
CA TRP A 54 16.89 13.11 -6.49
C TRP A 54 15.64 13.92 -6.77
N PHE A 55 14.86 13.45 -7.75
CA PHE A 55 13.56 13.99 -8.13
C PHE A 55 12.55 12.86 -8.24
N PHE A 56 11.31 13.16 -7.89
CA PHE A 56 10.19 12.26 -8.06
C PHE A 56 9.24 12.77 -9.14
N TYR A 57 8.73 11.86 -9.95
CA TYR A 57 7.73 12.19 -10.96
C TYR A 57 6.42 12.61 -10.28
N HIS A 58 5.85 13.72 -10.72
CA HIS A 58 4.76 14.38 -10.02
C HIS A 58 3.48 13.53 -9.91
N LYS A 59 3.13 12.74 -10.94
CA LYS A 59 1.85 12.05 -10.99
C LYS A 59 1.62 11.11 -9.79
N PRO A 60 2.45 10.07 -9.52
CA PRO A 60 2.22 9.22 -8.36
C PRO A 60 2.38 9.96 -7.02
N VAL A 61 3.07 11.11 -6.98
CA VAL A 61 3.13 11.97 -5.78
C VAL A 61 1.77 12.63 -5.54
N TRP A 62 1.11 13.15 -6.59
CA TRP A 62 -0.23 13.74 -6.48
C TRP A 62 -1.29 12.71 -6.17
N ASP A 63 -1.20 11.53 -6.77
CA ASP A 63 -2.09 10.41 -6.49
C ASP A 63 -1.99 10.02 -5.01
N LEU A 64 -0.76 9.94 -4.46
CA LEU A 64 -0.53 9.69 -3.04
C LEU A 64 -1.12 10.79 -2.14
N PHE A 65 -0.89 12.06 -2.45
CA PHE A 65 -1.44 13.19 -1.67
C PHE A 65 -2.96 13.29 -1.72
N SER A 66 -3.58 12.62 -2.67
CA SER A 66 -5.04 12.55 -2.81
C SER A 66 -5.63 11.33 -2.11
N ASN A 67 -4.81 10.37 -1.69
CA ASN A 67 -5.25 9.17 -1.00
C ASN A 67 -5.69 9.47 0.44
N ASP A 68 -6.85 8.99 0.85
CA ASP A 68 -7.43 9.33 2.15
C ASP A 68 -6.64 8.77 3.34
N VAL A 69 -6.01 7.60 3.19
CA VAL A 69 -5.15 7.04 4.25
C VAL A 69 -3.94 7.95 4.49
N PHE A 70 -3.29 8.41 3.41
CA PHE A 70 -2.15 9.32 3.51
C PHE A 70 -2.57 10.67 4.12
N ARG A 71 -3.71 11.21 3.69
CA ARG A 71 -4.24 12.48 4.22
C ARG A 71 -4.56 12.40 5.71
N LYS A 72 -5.13 11.30 6.18
CA LYS A 72 -5.42 11.10 7.60
C LYS A 72 -4.17 10.83 8.44
N ALA A 73 -3.13 10.29 7.85
CA ALA A 73 -1.82 10.12 8.49
C ALA A 73 -1.01 11.44 8.53
N SER A 74 -1.41 12.46 7.76
CA SER A 74 -0.69 13.73 7.66
C SER A 74 -0.92 14.60 8.88
N ASP A 75 0.16 15.15 9.43
CA ASP A 75 0.15 16.22 10.41
C ASP A 75 0.13 17.60 9.73
N GLU A 76 -0.06 18.66 10.50
CA GLU A 76 -0.08 20.05 10.03
C GLU A 76 1.15 20.40 9.17
N LYS A 77 2.32 19.93 9.60
CA LYS A 77 3.57 20.16 8.88
C LYS A 77 3.61 19.45 7.52
N THR A 78 3.07 18.24 7.44
CA THR A 78 2.92 17.52 6.17
C THR A 78 1.95 18.24 5.24
N GLU A 79 0.83 18.75 5.77
CA GLU A 79 -0.16 19.50 5.00
C GLU A 79 0.42 20.81 4.44
N ASP A 80 1.24 21.51 5.21
CA ASP A 80 1.97 22.71 4.77
C ASP A 80 2.89 22.39 3.59
N ILE A 81 3.70 21.34 3.70
CA ILE A 81 4.59 20.88 2.62
C ILE A 81 3.78 20.56 1.36
N VAL A 82 2.70 19.79 1.48
CA VAL A 82 1.81 19.46 0.35
C VAL A 82 1.22 20.73 -0.28
N SER A 83 0.81 21.70 0.55
CA SER A 83 0.24 22.97 0.08
C SER A 83 1.27 23.81 -0.68
N GLU A 84 2.53 23.85 -0.23
CA GLU A 84 3.61 24.55 -0.92
C GLU A 84 3.92 23.93 -2.28
N ILE A 85 4.04 22.60 -2.32
CA ILE A 85 4.31 21.88 -3.57
C ILE A 85 3.17 22.07 -4.58
N ARG A 86 1.91 22.16 -4.13
CA ARG A 86 0.76 22.43 -5.01
C ARG A 86 0.82 23.78 -5.73
N LYS A 87 1.52 24.75 -5.18
CA LYS A 87 1.70 26.08 -5.81
C LYS A 87 2.72 26.03 -6.94
N GLU A 88 3.55 25.02 -6.97
CA GLU A 88 4.62 24.86 -7.97
C GLU A 88 4.22 23.88 -9.06
N ALA A 89 4.08 24.37 -10.28
CA ALA A 89 3.83 23.52 -11.45
C ALA A 89 5.15 22.92 -11.95
N GLY A 90 5.43 21.64 -11.64
CA GLY A 90 6.63 20.96 -12.12
C GLY A 90 6.36 19.46 -12.38
N TYR A 91 6.92 18.93 -13.49
CA TYR A 91 6.84 17.49 -13.79
C TYR A 91 7.68 16.62 -12.85
N TYR A 92 8.67 17.19 -12.22
CA TYR A 92 9.58 16.52 -11.29
C TYR A 92 9.75 17.38 -10.05
N ILE A 93 9.50 16.77 -8.89
CA ILE A 93 9.56 17.44 -7.58
C ILE A 93 10.89 17.06 -6.93
N PRO A 94 11.73 18.02 -6.54
CA PRO A 94 12.97 17.74 -5.81
C PRO A 94 12.67 17.05 -4.47
N MET A 95 13.45 16.02 -4.11
CA MET A 95 13.30 15.30 -2.85
C MET A 95 13.37 16.23 -1.63
N GLU A 96 14.21 17.25 -1.68
CA GLU A 96 14.39 18.24 -0.60
C GLU A 96 13.08 18.96 -0.22
N LYS A 97 12.18 19.17 -1.21
CA LYS A 97 10.88 19.77 -0.98
C LYS A 97 9.84 18.81 -0.36
N LEU A 98 10.12 17.55 -0.42
CA LEU A 98 9.30 16.45 0.10
C LEU A 98 9.82 15.95 1.44
N SER A 99 10.56 16.76 2.16
CA SER A 99 11.17 16.42 3.46
C SER A 99 10.76 17.41 4.54
N GLY A 100 10.88 17.00 5.79
CA GLY A 100 10.69 17.89 6.94
C GLY A 100 9.60 17.46 7.92
N SER A 101 8.84 16.39 7.64
CA SER A 101 8.03 15.68 8.63
C SER A 101 8.42 14.21 8.67
N PRO A 102 8.22 13.50 9.79
CA PRO A 102 8.57 12.07 9.89
C PRO A 102 7.89 11.20 8.82
N LEU A 103 6.65 11.52 8.48
CA LEU A 103 5.90 10.84 7.42
C LEU A 103 6.55 11.07 6.05
N MET A 104 6.81 12.33 5.70
CA MET A 104 7.41 12.70 4.42
C MET A 104 8.83 12.14 4.28
N ASP A 105 9.65 12.24 5.32
CA ASP A 105 11.03 11.74 5.34
C ASP A 105 11.08 10.23 5.14
N THR A 106 10.11 9.50 5.67
CA THR A 106 9.99 8.04 5.45
C THR A 106 9.54 7.72 4.03
N VAL A 107 8.46 8.34 3.57
CA VAL A 107 7.82 8.01 2.28
C VAL A 107 8.68 8.43 1.09
N PHE A 108 9.31 9.59 1.16
CA PHE A 108 10.10 10.16 0.05
C PHE A 108 11.60 9.87 0.15
N ARG A 109 12.03 9.00 1.06
CA ARG A 109 13.39 8.44 1.05
C ARG A 109 13.57 7.55 -0.18
N VAL A 110 14.64 7.76 -0.95
CA VAL A 110 14.95 6.92 -2.11
C VAL A 110 15.43 5.54 -1.64
N SER A 111 14.76 4.50 -2.07
CA SER A 111 15.08 3.11 -1.81
C SER A 111 15.50 2.35 -3.08
N VAL A 112 14.94 2.73 -4.23
CA VAL A 112 15.32 2.16 -5.54
C VAL A 112 16.21 3.15 -6.26
N THR A 113 17.51 2.89 -6.24
CA THR A 113 18.52 3.76 -6.88
C THR A 113 18.71 3.45 -8.36
N ASP A 114 18.47 2.21 -8.78
CA ASP A 114 18.48 1.79 -10.19
C ASP A 114 17.31 0.84 -10.48
N PRO A 115 16.21 1.34 -11.08
CA PRO A 115 15.05 0.52 -11.39
C PRO A 115 15.31 -0.55 -12.47
N LYS A 116 16.45 -0.50 -13.17
CA LYS A 116 16.87 -1.48 -14.19
C LYS A 116 17.84 -2.52 -13.63
N SER A 117 18.29 -2.38 -12.41
CA SER A 117 19.20 -3.34 -11.78
C SER A 117 18.43 -4.47 -11.11
N ALA A 118 18.83 -5.71 -11.41
CA ALA A 118 18.33 -6.92 -10.77
C ALA A 118 19.15 -7.29 -9.50
N SER A 119 19.45 -6.32 -8.65
CA SER A 119 20.22 -6.51 -7.42
C SER A 119 19.36 -7.08 -6.29
N ALA A 120 19.74 -8.23 -5.75
CA ALA A 120 19.06 -8.83 -4.59
C ALA A 120 19.13 -7.94 -3.34
N SER A 121 20.24 -7.22 -3.13
CA SER A 121 20.39 -6.29 -2.01
C SER A 121 19.47 -5.08 -2.14
N GLN A 122 19.32 -4.54 -3.35
CA GLN A 122 18.40 -3.45 -3.61
C GLN A 122 16.93 -3.87 -3.36
N ILE A 123 16.55 -5.07 -3.81
CA ILE A 123 15.18 -5.57 -3.58
C ILE A 123 14.91 -5.84 -2.11
N SER A 124 15.88 -6.39 -1.39
CA SER A 124 15.77 -6.57 0.06
C SER A 124 15.61 -5.23 0.78
N ALA A 125 16.41 -4.22 0.42
CA ALA A 125 16.30 -2.88 0.97
C ALA A 125 14.96 -2.23 0.62
N PHE A 126 14.45 -2.45 -0.60
CA PHE A 126 13.16 -1.95 -1.04
C PHE A 126 11.99 -2.61 -0.29
N ALA A 127 12.05 -3.91 -0.04
CA ALA A 127 11.05 -4.60 0.77
C ALA A 127 11.03 -4.07 2.21
N GLU A 128 12.19 -3.84 2.83
CA GLU A 128 12.27 -3.25 4.17
C GLU A 128 11.79 -1.80 4.20
N TYR A 129 12.09 -1.01 3.18
CA TYR A 129 11.53 0.34 3.03
C TYR A 129 10.00 0.32 3.00
N LEU A 130 9.38 -0.57 2.20
CA LEU A 130 7.92 -0.67 2.17
C LEU A 130 7.33 -1.08 3.52
N LYS A 131 7.99 -2.00 4.25
CA LYS A 131 7.59 -2.35 5.62
C LYS A 131 7.69 -1.17 6.57
N GLU A 132 8.72 -0.34 6.43
CA GLU A 132 8.90 0.86 7.23
C GLU A 132 7.79 1.88 6.97
N VAL A 133 7.41 2.09 5.71
CA VAL A 133 6.25 2.94 5.36
C VAL A 133 4.98 2.43 6.04
N VAL A 134 4.71 1.12 5.99
CA VAL A 134 3.55 0.52 6.70
C VAL A 134 3.62 0.80 8.20
N ARG A 135 4.77 0.60 8.84
CA ARG A 135 4.96 0.83 10.28
C ARG A 135 4.83 2.30 10.67
N THR A 136 5.15 3.22 9.77
CA THR A 136 5.01 4.66 10.00
C THR A 136 3.58 5.12 9.85
N VAL A 137 2.88 4.68 8.79
CA VAL A 137 1.52 5.13 8.48
C VAL A 137 0.48 4.50 9.40
N ALA A 138 0.57 3.19 9.64
CA ALA A 138 -0.46 2.46 10.36
C ALA A 138 -0.79 3.02 11.76
N PRO A 139 0.19 3.37 12.61
CA PRO A 139 -0.11 3.97 13.91
C PRO A 139 -0.80 5.34 13.82
N LEU A 140 -0.49 6.13 12.79
CA LEU A 140 -1.04 7.49 12.62
C LEU A 140 -2.53 7.49 12.29
N VAL A 141 -3.07 6.40 11.77
CA VAL A 141 -4.49 6.25 11.41
C VAL A 141 -5.24 5.24 12.27
N SER A 142 -4.55 4.61 13.24
CA SER A 142 -5.12 3.52 14.07
C SER A 142 -6.28 3.95 14.95
N ASP A 143 -6.30 5.20 15.38
CA ASP A 143 -7.30 5.74 16.29
C ASP A 143 -8.57 6.24 15.58
N ASP A 144 -8.56 6.26 14.23
CA ASP A 144 -9.73 6.61 13.44
C ASP A 144 -10.62 5.38 13.19
N PRO A 145 -11.84 5.32 13.76
CA PRO A 145 -12.75 4.19 13.54
C PRO A 145 -13.08 3.96 12.05
N GLY A 146 -13.06 5.02 11.22
CA GLY A 146 -13.28 4.93 9.78
C GLY A 146 -12.13 4.24 9.03
N MET A 147 -10.98 4.05 9.69
CA MET A 147 -9.80 3.37 9.14
C MET A 147 -9.61 1.93 9.64
N ALA A 148 -10.53 1.43 10.48
CA ALA A 148 -10.38 0.10 11.09
C ALA A 148 -10.17 -1.02 10.06
N VAL A 149 -10.88 -1.00 8.94
CA VAL A 149 -10.74 -1.97 7.85
C VAL A 149 -9.39 -1.79 7.14
N GLU A 150 -8.97 -0.55 6.90
CA GLU A 150 -7.69 -0.25 6.28
C GLU A 150 -6.51 -0.71 7.16
N MET A 151 -6.68 -0.71 8.48
CA MET A 151 -5.69 -1.26 9.42
C MET A 151 -5.53 -2.78 9.29
N GLU A 152 -6.62 -3.52 9.03
CA GLU A 152 -6.51 -4.95 8.75
C GLU A 152 -5.79 -5.19 7.41
N PHE A 153 -6.06 -4.38 6.39
CA PHE A 153 -5.31 -4.43 5.14
C PHE A 153 -3.83 -4.09 5.33
N ALA A 154 -3.49 -3.12 6.18
CA ALA A 154 -2.11 -2.79 6.51
C ALA A 154 -1.36 -3.99 7.13
N LYS A 155 -2.00 -4.71 8.05
CA LYS A 155 -1.44 -5.93 8.65
C LYS A 155 -1.18 -7.02 7.62
N GLU A 156 -2.17 -7.30 6.75
CA GLU A 156 -2.02 -8.31 5.71
C GLU A 156 -0.99 -7.89 4.65
N TYR A 157 -0.90 -6.60 4.33
CA TYR A 157 0.13 -6.07 3.43
C TYR A 157 1.54 -6.28 4.02
N HIS A 158 1.74 -5.95 5.31
CA HIS A 158 3.00 -6.18 6.01
C HIS A 158 3.38 -7.66 6.07
N LYS A 159 2.41 -8.53 6.33
CA LYS A 159 2.59 -9.99 6.32
C LYS A 159 3.00 -10.49 4.92
N GLY A 160 2.33 -9.98 3.88
CA GLY A 160 2.70 -10.29 2.49
C GLY A 160 4.12 -9.87 2.14
N LEU A 161 4.57 -8.68 2.56
CA LEU A 161 5.96 -8.24 2.39
C LEU A 161 6.96 -9.17 3.12
N THR A 162 6.58 -9.68 4.28
CA THR A 162 7.42 -10.63 5.02
C THR A 162 7.52 -11.96 4.28
N MET A 163 6.38 -12.51 3.86
CA MET A 163 6.34 -13.78 3.13
C MET A 163 7.13 -13.73 1.83
N ILE A 164 6.97 -12.68 1.02
CA ILE A 164 7.73 -12.56 -0.23
C ILE A 164 9.23 -12.36 0.04
N GLY A 165 9.58 -11.63 1.10
CA GLY A 165 10.96 -11.47 1.55
C GLY A 165 11.59 -12.81 1.92
N ASP A 166 10.91 -13.64 2.72
CA ASP A 166 11.36 -14.96 3.12
C ASP A 166 11.50 -15.91 1.91
N CYS A 167 10.58 -15.85 0.96
CA CYS A 167 10.64 -16.66 -0.26
C CYS A 167 11.83 -16.26 -1.16
N LEU A 168 12.15 -14.99 -1.27
CA LEU A 168 13.19 -14.48 -2.17
C LEU A 168 14.59 -14.50 -1.55
N PHE A 169 14.69 -14.27 -0.25
CA PHE A 169 15.96 -14.06 0.46
C PHE A 169 16.22 -15.08 1.57
N GLY A 170 15.21 -15.86 1.95
CA GLY A 170 15.35 -16.96 2.90
C GLY A 170 16.29 -18.05 2.38
N SER A 171 16.89 -18.84 3.28
CA SER A 171 17.73 -20.01 2.96
C SER A 171 19.01 -19.70 2.15
N GLY A 172 19.56 -18.48 2.25
CA GLY A 172 20.83 -18.11 1.60
C GLY A 172 20.76 -17.94 0.08
N LYS A 173 19.59 -18.08 -0.53
CA LYS A 173 19.38 -17.87 -1.97
C LYS A 173 19.07 -16.40 -2.24
N LYS A 174 20.09 -15.63 -2.55
CA LYS A 174 19.91 -14.23 -3.01
C LYS A 174 19.53 -14.23 -4.49
N ARG A 175 18.26 -14.20 -4.80
CA ARG A 175 17.78 -14.06 -6.18
C ARG A 175 17.65 -12.58 -6.53
N GLY A 176 18.44 -12.16 -7.51
CA GLY A 176 18.27 -10.83 -8.10
C GLY A 176 17.03 -10.82 -9.01
N LEU A 177 16.21 -9.79 -8.85
CA LEU A 177 15.11 -9.49 -9.76
C LEU A 177 14.93 -7.99 -9.90
N LEU A 178 14.30 -7.56 -10.98
CA LEU A 178 14.01 -6.15 -11.20
C LEU A 178 13.00 -5.64 -10.17
N PRO A 179 13.13 -4.39 -9.69
CA PRO A 179 12.16 -3.78 -8.79
C PRO A 179 10.72 -3.84 -9.30
N SER A 180 10.51 -3.61 -10.60
CA SER A 180 9.19 -3.74 -11.23
C SER A 180 8.63 -5.17 -11.18
N THR A 181 9.48 -6.18 -11.29
CA THR A 181 9.09 -7.59 -11.14
C THR A 181 8.71 -7.90 -9.70
N PHE A 182 9.47 -7.37 -8.73
CA PHE A 182 9.14 -7.50 -7.30
C PHE A 182 7.76 -6.91 -6.99
N VAL A 183 7.49 -5.67 -7.43
CA VAL A 183 6.19 -5.02 -7.23
C VAL A 183 5.06 -5.83 -7.87
N ARG A 184 5.26 -6.37 -9.08
CA ARG A 184 4.27 -7.21 -9.74
C ARG A 184 3.99 -8.51 -9.00
N LEU A 185 5.02 -9.19 -8.50
CA LEU A 185 4.86 -10.42 -7.70
C LEU A 185 4.14 -10.14 -6.38
N LEU A 186 4.50 -9.04 -5.71
CA LEU A 186 3.81 -8.59 -4.51
C LEU A 186 2.33 -8.31 -4.79
N ALA A 187 2.02 -7.59 -5.86
CA ALA A 187 0.64 -7.30 -6.27
C ALA A 187 -0.16 -8.57 -6.58
N GLN A 188 0.44 -9.54 -7.29
CA GLN A 188 -0.21 -10.83 -7.58
C GLN A 188 -0.51 -11.62 -6.29
N MET A 189 0.43 -11.66 -5.36
CA MET A 189 0.24 -12.34 -4.08
C MET A 189 -0.85 -11.65 -3.24
N LEU A 190 -0.79 -10.33 -3.12
CA LEU A 190 -1.77 -9.55 -2.35
C LEU A 190 -3.16 -9.55 -3.00
N GLY A 191 -3.24 -9.67 -4.32
CA GLY A 191 -4.50 -9.77 -5.06
C GLY A 191 -5.35 -11.00 -4.69
N THR A 192 -4.74 -12.02 -4.08
CA THR A 192 -5.46 -13.20 -3.55
C THR A 192 -5.91 -13.04 -2.10
N VAL A 193 -5.48 -11.98 -1.44
CA VAL A 193 -5.79 -11.71 -0.03
C VAL A 193 -7.13 -10.98 0.08
N SER A 194 -7.98 -11.45 0.99
CA SER A 194 -9.20 -10.74 1.39
C SER A 194 -9.27 -10.65 2.90
N VAL A 195 -9.77 -9.52 3.40
CA VAL A 195 -10.00 -9.28 4.82
C VAL A 195 -11.48 -9.57 5.13
N PRO A 196 -11.80 -10.37 6.16
CA PRO A 196 -13.19 -10.64 6.49
C PRO A 196 -13.89 -9.34 6.94
N PHE A 197 -14.99 -9.04 6.30
CA PHE A 197 -15.86 -7.95 6.75
C PHE A 197 -16.66 -8.43 7.97
N ARG A 198 -16.45 -7.80 9.11
CA ARG A 198 -17.28 -8.01 10.30
C ARG A 198 -18.50 -7.08 10.21
N GLY A 199 -19.42 -7.40 9.32
CA GLY A 199 -20.74 -6.79 9.28
C GLY A 199 -21.64 -7.32 10.40
N GLU A 200 -22.64 -6.53 10.80
CA GLU A 200 -23.71 -7.05 11.64
C GLU A 200 -24.47 -8.13 10.86
N PRO A 201 -24.89 -9.25 11.52
CA PRO A 201 -25.67 -10.27 10.86
C PRO A 201 -26.97 -9.65 10.33
N LEU A 202 -27.26 -9.88 9.05
CA LEU A 202 -28.53 -9.50 8.44
C LEU A 202 -29.65 -10.27 9.14
N LYS A 203 -30.41 -9.58 10.01
CA LYS A 203 -31.62 -10.13 10.61
C LYS A 203 -32.79 -9.85 9.67
N GLY A 204 -33.42 -10.91 9.19
CA GLY A 204 -34.68 -10.85 8.47
C GLY A 204 -34.52 -10.73 6.94
N LEU A 205 -34.33 -11.83 6.30
CA LEU A 205 -34.77 -12.09 4.92
C LEU A 205 -36.09 -12.85 4.98
#